data_f1e07b5244474e9828c601140d4c4f3a
#
_entry.id   f1e07b5244474e9828c601140d4c4f3a
#
_cell.length_a   1.000
_cell.length_b   1.000
_cell.length_c   1.000
_cell.angle_alpha   90.00
_cell.angle_beta   90.00
_cell.angle_gamma   90.00
#
_symmetry.space_group_name_H-M   'P 1'
#
loop_
_entity.id
_entity.type
_entity.pdbx_description
1 polymer ?
#
loop_
_entity_poly.entity_id
_entity_poly.type
_entity_poly.pdbx_seq_one_letter_code
_entity_poly.pdbx_strand_id
1 'polypeptide(L)'
;MNLNIVARGAGLWLAMLAGGAVMAQDQSPAQVSGNVGILWQSYAEDTLIGAVVPPSKTGYNAFANVLYNQGDFSAGLRYESYLNSVLGFPGRFDGSGVGYRFARYADRDRGIDVTIGNFYDQFGNGLVLRAYEERNLGIDNALDGFRLVLTPKDGLRLKFIYGKQRFDFRDGLINGPGVVRAVDAEADLNTLVPAWADKPTKVTLGASFVSKFQPGTSFNVDSLVLAMPQNIGSWSYRVNAVRKGWIASAEYAGKINDPSADNGYTYRNGEAFLATLGYSKKGLGVLLTAKMVDNMSFRSDRDLRLFDLPINYIPAVTQQHTYNLAATLYPYATVITGETSASAEVFYTIPKGSKLGGKYGTKLSASFSAANSLDTTRYAEGTREQVLFGYERNSWGP
;
A
#
# COMPACT_ATOMS: atom_id res chain seq x y z
N MET A 1 -40.43 -6.83 -18.58
CA MET A 1 -40.91 -5.92 -17.54
C MET A 1 -39.75 -5.04 -17.11
N ASN A 2 -39.86 -3.74 -17.36
CA ASN A 2 -38.96 -2.63 -16.99
C ASN A 2 -37.55 -2.52 -17.62
N LEU A 3 -37.52 -2.24 -18.92
CA LEU A 3 -36.36 -1.67 -19.64
C LEU A 3 -36.21 -0.13 -19.43
N ASN A 4 -37.04 0.50 -18.62
CA ASN A 4 -37.15 1.97 -18.53
C ASN A 4 -36.31 2.64 -17.43
N ILE A 5 -35.60 1.90 -16.61
CA ILE A 5 -34.76 2.47 -15.50
C ILE A 5 -33.32 2.70 -15.93
N VAL A 6 -32.79 1.90 -16.87
CA VAL A 6 -31.41 2.03 -17.35
C VAL A 6 -31.22 3.23 -18.28
N ALA A 7 -32.25 3.62 -19.01
CA ALA A 7 -32.19 4.75 -19.97
C ALA A 7 -32.15 6.14 -19.31
N ARG A 8 -32.59 6.29 -18.05
CA ARG A 8 -32.57 7.59 -17.36
C ARG A 8 -31.27 7.95 -16.70
N GLY A 9 -30.44 6.92 -16.35
CA GLY A 9 -29.10 7.13 -15.79
C GLY A 9 -28.06 7.51 -16.85
N ALA A 10 -28.12 6.91 -18.03
CA ALA A 10 -27.19 7.16 -19.13
C ALA A 10 -27.33 8.58 -19.73
N GLY A 11 -28.54 9.13 -19.73
CA GLY A 11 -28.82 10.46 -20.25
C GLY A 11 -28.20 11.61 -19.42
N LEU A 12 -28.11 11.46 -18.13
CA LEU A 12 -27.50 12.49 -17.25
C LEU A 12 -25.98 12.55 -17.37
N TRP A 13 -25.31 11.43 -17.64
CA TRP A 13 -23.87 11.37 -17.83
C TRP A 13 -23.42 11.90 -19.20
N LEU A 14 -24.22 11.69 -20.25
CA LEU A 14 -23.93 12.30 -21.55
C LEU A 14 -24.14 13.82 -21.53
N ALA A 15 -25.07 14.34 -20.74
CA ALA A 15 -25.32 15.78 -20.62
C ALA A 15 -24.18 16.52 -19.88
N MET A 16 -23.50 15.87 -18.92
CA MET A 16 -22.30 16.44 -18.28
C MET A 16 -21.08 16.47 -19.22
N LEU A 17 -20.96 15.53 -20.15
CA LEU A 17 -19.90 15.53 -21.16
C LEU A 17 -20.13 16.57 -22.29
N ALA A 18 -21.39 16.92 -22.57
CA ALA A 18 -21.75 17.92 -23.57
C ALA A 18 -21.67 19.37 -23.06
N GLY A 19 -21.75 19.59 -21.75
CA GLY A 19 -21.65 20.94 -21.15
C GLY A 19 -20.25 21.53 -21.11
N GLY A 20 -19.20 20.71 -21.34
CA GLY A 20 -17.79 21.15 -21.35
C GLY A 20 -17.29 21.72 -22.69
N ALA A 21 -18.10 21.69 -23.74
CA ALA A 21 -17.62 22.05 -25.10
C ALA A 21 -17.65 23.55 -25.43
N VAL A 22 -18.09 24.43 -24.52
CA VAL A 22 -18.33 25.85 -24.81
C VAL A 22 -17.19 26.80 -24.39
N MET A 23 -16.13 26.30 -23.71
CA MET A 23 -14.99 27.13 -23.29
C MET A 23 -13.64 26.70 -23.92
N ALA A 24 -13.67 26.19 -25.14
CA ALA A 24 -12.47 25.70 -25.83
C ALA A 24 -11.88 26.72 -26.81
N GLN A 25 -11.19 27.72 -26.31
CA GLN A 25 -10.12 28.38 -27.05
C GLN A 25 -8.80 28.18 -26.29
N ASP A 26 -7.89 27.43 -26.89
CA ASP A 26 -6.52 27.10 -26.39
C ASP A 26 -6.39 25.85 -25.50
N GLN A 27 -7.11 24.76 -25.75
CA GLN A 27 -6.93 23.53 -24.99
C GLN A 27 -6.13 22.48 -25.80
N SER A 28 -5.18 21.83 -25.12
CA SER A 28 -4.53 20.61 -25.60
C SER A 28 -5.56 19.63 -26.15
N PRO A 29 -5.29 18.93 -27.27
CA PRO A 29 -6.26 17.99 -27.85
C PRO A 29 -6.62 16.91 -26.84
N ALA A 30 -7.92 16.59 -26.80
CA ALA A 30 -8.43 15.50 -25.97
C ALA A 30 -7.85 14.15 -26.43
N GLN A 31 -7.35 13.35 -25.50
CA GLN A 31 -6.81 12.03 -25.78
C GLN A 31 -7.60 10.98 -25.01
N VAL A 32 -8.08 9.96 -25.72
CA VAL A 32 -8.68 8.77 -25.14
C VAL A 32 -7.73 7.59 -25.37
N SER A 33 -7.43 6.84 -24.32
CA SER A 33 -6.63 5.62 -24.40
C SER A 33 -7.27 4.53 -23.55
N GLY A 34 -6.93 3.28 -23.80
CA GLY A 34 -7.46 2.18 -23.03
C GLY A 34 -6.69 0.88 -23.27
N ASN A 35 -6.93 -0.07 -22.41
CA ASN A 35 -6.43 -1.43 -22.54
C ASN A 35 -7.43 -2.43 -22.01
N VAL A 36 -7.34 -3.66 -22.49
CA VAL A 36 -8.09 -4.82 -22.01
C VAL A 36 -7.10 -5.89 -21.62
N GLY A 37 -7.28 -6.49 -20.45
CA GLY A 37 -6.52 -7.63 -19.97
C GLY A 37 -7.47 -8.74 -19.56
N ILE A 38 -7.17 -9.97 -19.94
CA ILE A 38 -7.95 -11.15 -19.55
C ILE A 38 -6.96 -12.18 -19.04
N LEU A 39 -7.19 -12.65 -17.81
CA LEU A 39 -6.57 -13.85 -17.27
C LEU A 39 -7.60 -14.97 -17.31
N TRP A 40 -7.32 -15.99 -18.11
CA TRP A 40 -8.20 -17.15 -18.26
C TRP A 40 -7.47 -18.42 -17.83
N GLN A 41 -8.15 -19.28 -17.09
CA GLN A 41 -7.64 -20.57 -16.63
C GLN A 41 -8.65 -21.68 -16.95
N SER A 42 -8.13 -22.82 -17.40
CA SER A 42 -8.89 -24.06 -17.55
C SER A 42 -8.31 -25.11 -16.61
N TYR A 43 -9.18 -25.83 -15.93
CA TYR A 43 -8.80 -26.79 -14.89
C TYR A 43 -9.01 -28.22 -15.39
N ALA A 44 -8.04 -29.09 -15.12
CA ALA A 44 -8.10 -30.51 -15.35
C ALA A 44 -7.90 -31.28 -14.04
N GLU A 45 -8.57 -32.41 -13.92
CA GLU A 45 -8.37 -33.29 -12.77
C GLU A 45 -6.98 -33.96 -12.86
N ASP A 46 -6.30 -34.06 -11.74
CA ASP A 46 -5.05 -34.83 -11.61
C ASP A 46 -5.13 -35.69 -10.35
N THR A 47 -5.43 -36.95 -10.57
CA THR A 47 -5.59 -37.94 -9.51
C THR A 47 -4.27 -38.30 -8.82
N LEU A 48 -3.11 -38.07 -9.48
CA LEU A 48 -1.80 -38.38 -8.91
C LEU A 48 -1.43 -37.44 -7.75
N ILE A 49 -1.89 -36.18 -7.82
CA ILE A 49 -1.68 -35.17 -6.77
C ILE A 49 -2.95 -34.86 -5.96
N GLY A 50 -4.04 -35.60 -6.23
CA GLY A 50 -5.33 -35.38 -5.57
C GLY A 50 -6.00 -34.05 -5.94
N ALA A 51 -5.66 -33.47 -7.10
CA ALA A 51 -6.26 -32.22 -7.54
C ALA A 51 -7.70 -32.46 -8.03
N VAL A 52 -8.64 -31.74 -7.42
CA VAL A 52 -10.06 -31.77 -7.75
C VAL A 52 -10.40 -30.56 -8.61
N VAL A 53 -11.11 -30.77 -9.71
CA VAL A 53 -11.59 -29.69 -10.58
C VAL A 53 -12.70 -28.90 -9.86
N PRO A 54 -12.63 -27.57 -9.83
CA PRO A 54 -13.75 -26.75 -9.35
C PRO A 54 -15.04 -27.03 -10.14
N PRO A 55 -16.23 -26.79 -9.55
CA PRO A 55 -17.50 -26.99 -10.26
C PRO A 55 -17.54 -26.31 -11.62
N SER A 56 -16.92 -25.17 -11.76
CA SER A 56 -16.65 -24.51 -13.04
C SER A 56 -15.27 -24.93 -13.56
N LYS A 57 -15.23 -25.63 -14.68
CA LYS A 57 -13.97 -26.10 -15.29
C LYS A 57 -13.11 -24.98 -15.87
N THR A 58 -13.61 -23.76 -15.89
CA THR A 58 -12.90 -22.57 -16.37
C THR A 58 -13.22 -21.39 -15.49
N GLY A 59 -12.23 -20.53 -15.31
CA GLY A 59 -12.40 -19.25 -14.65
C GLY A 59 -11.72 -18.13 -15.45
N TYR A 60 -12.20 -16.88 -15.31
CA TYR A 60 -11.50 -15.75 -15.87
C TYR A 60 -11.70 -14.47 -15.06
N ASN A 61 -10.66 -13.65 -15.03
CA ASN A 61 -10.69 -12.28 -14.52
C ASN A 61 -10.37 -11.35 -15.70
N ALA A 62 -11.25 -10.40 -15.96
CA ALA A 62 -11.10 -9.46 -17.08
C ALA A 62 -11.18 -8.02 -16.62
N PHE A 63 -10.39 -7.16 -17.25
CA PHE A 63 -10.28 -5.73 -16.95
C PHE A 63 -10.28 -4.94 -18.26
N ALA A 64 -11.17 -3.98 -18.39
CA ALA A 64 -11.17 -3.00 -19.48
C ALA A 64 -11.02 -1.59 -18.88
N ASN A 65 -9.90 -0.93 -19.18
CA ASN A 65 -9.62 0.42 -18.70
C ASN A 65 -9.82 1.41 -19.81
N VAL A 66 -10.44 2.55 -19.52
CA VAL A 66 -10.52 3.73 -20.39
C VAL A 66 -9.99 4.92 -19.62
N LEU A 67 -9.10 5.68 -20.24
CA LEU A 67 -8.52 6.88 -19.70
C LEU A 67 -8.76 8.04 -20.69
N TYR A 68 -9.28 9.13 -20.18
CA TYR A 68 -9.44 10.41 -20.87
C TYR A 68 -8.48 11.43 -20.28
N ASN A 69 -7.76 12.19 -21.13
CA ASN A 69 -6.89 13.28 -20.74
C ASN A 69 -7.14 14.49 -21.63
N GLN A 70 -7.21 15.67 -21.03
CA GLN A 70 -7.28 16.94 -21.72
C GLN A 70 -6.70 18.07 -20.85
N GLY A 71 -5.56 18.61 -21.24
CA GLY A 71 -4.85 19.61 -20.43
C GLY A 71 -4.57 19.10 -19.01
N ASP A 72 -5.02 19.84 -18.01
CA ASP A 72 -4.86 19.51 -16.59
C ASP A 72 -5.90 18.51 -16.08
N PHE A 73 -6.91 18.17 -16.89
CA PHE A 73 -7.98 17.25 -16.51
C PHE A 73 -7.70 15.83 -17.01
N SER A 74 -7.94 14.85 -16.15
CA SER A 74 -7.96 13.43 -16.51
C SER A 74 -9.11 12.71 -15.82
N ALA A 75 -9.67 11.71 -16.48
CA ALA A 75 -10.67 10.83 -15.91
C ALA A 75 -10.43 9.40 -16.36
N GLY A 76 -10.73 8.45 -15.49
CA GLY A 76 -10.55 7.04 -15.80
C GLY A 76 -11.70 6.18 -15.28
N LEU A 77 -11.92 5.08 -16.01
CA LEU A 77 -12.91 4.08 -15.66
C LEU A 77 -12.37 2.70 -15.98
N ARG A 78 -12.59 1.75 -15.06
CA ARG A 78 -12.29 0.34 -15.24
C ARG A 78 -13.58 -0.47 -15.13
N TYR A 79 -13.89 -1.22 -16.16
CA TYR A 79 -14.88 -2.28 -16.10
C TYR A 79 -14.18 -3.58 -15.73
N GLU A 80 -14.72 -4.31 -14.78
CA GLU A 80 -14.15 -5.55 -14.25
C GLU A 80 -15.17 -6.68 -14.39
N SER A 81 -14.67 -7.90 -14.59
CA SER A 81 -15.50 -9.09 -14.67
C SER A 81 -14.78 -10.27 -14.03
N TYR A 82 -15.47 -10.92 -13.10
CA TYR A 82 -15.03 -12.06 -12.32
C TYR A 82 -16.10 -13.16 -12.39
N LEU A 83 -16.46 -13.54 -13.58
CA LEU A 83 -17.41 -14.64 -13.80
C LEU A 83 -16.67 -15.96 -13.69
N ASN A 84 -16.86 -16.65 -12.54
CA ASN A 84 -16.03 -17.74 -12.07
C ASN A 84 -14.57 -17.27 -11.93
N SER A 85 -14.28 -16.47 -10.91
CA SER A 85 -12.91 -16.02 -10.62
C SER A 85 -11.89 -17.15 -10.75
N VAL A 86 -10.70 -16.85 -11.24
CA VAL A 86 -9.63 -17.85 -11.36
C VAL A 86 -9.27 -18.42 -9.99
N LEU A 87 -8.87 -19.71 -9.97
CA LEU A 87 -8.51 -20.41 -8.75
C LEU A 87 -7.38 -19.67 -7.99
N GLY A 88 -7.54 -19.53 -6.69
CA GLY A 88 -6.61 -18.78 -5.84
C GLY A 88 -6.90 -17.29 -5.74
N PHE A 89 -7.81 -16.76 -6.54
CA PHE A 89 -8.28 -15.37 -6.39
C PHE A 89 -9.31 -15.28 -5.25
N PRO A 90 -9.37 -14.16 -4.50
CA PRO A 90 -10.30 -14.03 -3.40
C PRO A 90 -11.77 -14.18 -3.85
N GLY A 91 -12.51 -15.09 -3.20
CA GLY A 91 -13.90 -15.42 -3.59
C GLY A 91 -14.91 -14.29 -3.36
N ARG A 92 -14.48 -13.16 -2.78
CA ARG A 92 -15.29 -11.95 -2.66
C ARG A 92 -15.39 -11.14 -3.97
N PHE A 93 -14.53 -11.44 -4.96
CA PHE A 93 -14.62 -10.84 -6.28
C PHE A 93 -15.48 -11.72 -7.18
N ASP A 94 -16.70 -11.26 -7.46
CA ASP A 94 -17.71 -11.97 -8.24
C ASP A 94 -18.51 -10.98 -9.10
N GLY A 95 -19.10 -11.48 -10.21
CA GLY A 95 -19.92 -10.67 -11.11
C GLY A 95 -19.12 -9.76 -12.05
N SER A 96 -19.80 -8.76 -12.60
CA SER A 96 -19.20 -7.82 -13.54
C SER A 96 -19.81 -6.42 -13.41
N GLY A 97 -18.98 -5.38 -13.58
CA GLY A 97 -19.43 -3.99 -13.45
C GLY A 97 -18.30 -2.98 -13.42
N VAL A 98 -18.62 -1.75 -13.03
CA VAL A 98 -17.62 -0.68 -12.86
C VAL A 98 -16.92 -0.85 -11.52
N GLY A 99 -15.61 -1.09 -11.56
CA GLY A 99 -14.76 -1.18 -10.40
C GLY A 99 -14.09 0.14 -10.06
N TYR A 100 -12.99 0.44 -10.70
CA TYR A 100 -12.18 1.64 -10.46
C TYR A 100 -12.65 2.81 -11.32
N ARG A 101 -12.85 3.99 -10.72
CA ARG A 101 -13.25 5.21 -11.42
C ARG A 101 -12.71 6.45 -10.72
N PHE A 102 -12.23 7.41 -11.48
CA PHE A 102 -11.74 8.68 -10.94
C PHE A 102 -11.91 9.84 -11.90
N ALA A 103 -11.87 11.05 -11.33
CA ALA A 103 -11.65 12.31 -12.01
C ALA A 103 -10.54 13.07 -11.28
N ARG A 104 -9.60 13.66 -12.04
CA ARG A 104 -8.44 14.37 -11.52
C ARG A 104 -8.25 15.69 -12.26
N TYR A 105 -7.94 16.74 -11.50
CA TYR A 105 -7.45 18.02 -12.00
C TYR A 105 -6.07 18.30 -11.42
N ALA A 106 -5.08 18.57 -12.24
CA ALA A 106 -3.68 18.75 -11.82
C ALA A 106 -3.05 19.96 -12.49
N ASP A 107 -3.19 21.12 -11.89
CA ASP A 107 -2.59 22.39 -12.30
C ASP A 107 -1.19 22.50 -11.64
N ARG A 108 -0.15 22.34 -12.46
CA ARG A 108 1.24 22.40 -12.00
C ARG A 108 1.68 23.82 -11.66
N ASP A 109 1.18 24.82 -12.37
CA ASP A 109 1.56 26.21 -12.18
C ASP A 109 1.04 26.76 -10.86
N ARG A 110 -0.16 26.30 -10.47
CA ARG A 110 -0.75 26.62 -9.16
C ARG A 110 -0.35 25.65 -8.06
N GLY A 111 0.35 24.57 -8.39
CA GLY A 111 0.74 23.55 -7.43
C GLY A 111 -0.43 22.79 -6.80
N ILE A 112 -1.51 22.57 -7.55
CA ILE A 112 -2.74 21.91 -7.09
C ILE A 112 -2.98 20.63 -7.89
N ASP A 113 -3.22 19.51 -7.19
CA ASP A 113 -3.62 18.22 -7.77
C ASP A 113 -4.75 17.64 -6.92
N VAL A 114 -5.94 17.56 -7.48
CA VAL A 114 -7.16 17.06 -6.84
C VAL A 114 -7.61 15.80 -7.57
N THR A 115 -7.91 14.75 -6.81
CA THR A 115 -8.50 13.51 -7.34
C THR A 115 -9.76 13.17 -6.54
N ILE A 116 -10.84 12.82 -7.23
CA ILE A 116 -12.11 12.35 -6.66
C ILE A 116 -12.39 10.97 -7.23
N GLY A 117 -12.92 10.06 -6.40
CA GLY A 117 -13.16 8.66 -6.73
C GLY A 117 -12.02 7.77 -6.25
N ASN A 118 -11.63 6.78 -7.05
CA ASN A 118 -10.62 5.82 -6.65
C ASN A 118 -9.20 6.33 -6.92
N PHE A 119 -8.31 6.11 -5.97
CA PHE A 119 -6.89 6.43 -6.11
C PHE A 119 -6.02 5.53 -5.23
N TYR A 120 -4.75 5.45 -5.59
CA TYR A 120 -3.68 4.85 -4.78
C TYR A 120 -2.77 5.95 -4.29
N ASP A 121 -2.28 5.84 -3.06
CA ASP A 121 -1.27 6.73 -2.51
C ASP A 121 -0.44 6.02 -1.44
N GLN A 122 0.73 6.57 -1.16
CA GLN A 122 1.63 6.08 -0.13
C GLN A 122 2.31 7.26 0.56
N PHE A 123 2.49 7.17 1.88
CA PHE A 123 3.25 8.11 2.68
C PHE A 123 4.59 7.46 3.09
N GLY A 124 5.70 8.13 2.78
CA GLY A 124 7.02 7.60 3.06
C GLY A 124 7.23 6.16 2.55
N ASN A 125 7.71 5.29 3.41
CA ASN A 125 7.88 3.86 3.11
C ASN A 125 6.60 3.03 3.26
N GLY A 126 5.48 3.68 3.57
CA GLY A 126 4.18 3.01 3.74
C GLY A 126 3.87 2.59 5.16
N LEU A 127 4.73 2.91 6.14
CA LEU A 127 4.56 2.45 7.53
C LEU A 127 3.23 2.89 8.17
N VAL A 128 2.63 3.98 7.68
CA VAL A 128 1.34 4.51 8.18
C VAL A 128 0.24 4.50 7.12
N LEU A 129 0.58 4.61 5.82
CA LEU A 129 -0.39 4.55 4.73
C LEU A 129 0.27 4.02 3.45
N ARG A 130 -0.34 2.96 2.88
CA ARG A 130 -0.08 2.49 1.51
C ARG A 130 -1.33 1.85 0.94
N ALA A 131 -1.92 2.48 -0.06
CA ALA A 131 -2.96 1.88 -0.90
C ALA A 131 -2.34 1.45 -2.23
N TYR A 132 -2.56 0.20 -2.65
CA TYR A 132 -1.93 -0.38 -3.84
C TYR A 132 -2.78 -1.50 -4.44
N GLU A 133 -2.44 -1.88 -5.65
CA GLU A 133 -3.00 -3.03 -6.36
C GLU A 133 -1.89 -4.04 -6.65
N GLU A 134 -2.14 -5.33 -6.37
CA GLU A 134 -1.35 -6.47 -6.82
C GLU A 134 -2.30 -7.52 -7.39
N ARG A 135 -2.54 -7.43 -8.70
CA ARG A 135 -3.57 -8.24 -9.39
C ARG A 135 -3.35 -9.72 -9.29
N ASN A 136 -2.09 -10.16 -9.32
CA ASN A 136 -1.79 -11.58 -9.26
C ASN A 136 -2.16 -12.22 -7.92
N LEU A 137 -2.20 -11.41 -6.86
CA LEU A 137 -2.59 -11.84 -5.51
C LEU A 137 -4.03 -11.47 -5.16
N GLY A 138 -4.76 -10.81 -6.06
CA GLY A 138 -6.11 -10.30 -5.79
C GLY A 138 -6.16 -9.22 -4.71
N ILE A 139 -5.06 -8.47 -4.54
CA ILE A 139 -4.99 -7.36 -3.60
C ILE A 139 -5.32 -6.07 -4.35
N ASP A 140 -6.35 -5.37 -3.90
CA ASP A 140 -6.68 -4.04 -4.36
C ASP A 140 -7.38 -3.29 -3.23
N ASN A 141 -6.65 -2.41 -2.55
CA ASN A 141 -7.14 -1.59 -1.46
C ASN A 141 -7.18 -0.09 -1.83
N ALA A 142 -7.51 0.20 -3.10
CA ALA A 142 -7.72 1.58 -3.57
C ALA A 142 -8.60 2.35 -2.60
N LEU A 143 -8.25 3.61 -2.35
CA LEU A 143 -9.11 4.52 -1.61
C LEU A 143 -10.17 5.08 -2.56
N ASP A 144 -11.43 5.08 -2.14
CA ASP A 144 -12.57 5.71 -2.83
C ASP A 144 -12.98 6.95 -2.03
N GLY A 145 -12.70 8.14 -2.57
CA GLY A 145 -12.93 9.38 -1.86
C GLY A 145 -12.29 10.59 -2.51
N PHE A 146 -11.53 11.34 -1.72
CA PHE A 146 -10.91 12.60 -2.11
C PHE A 146 -9.43 12.62 -1.75
N ARG A 147 -8.61 13.09 -2.68
CA ARG A 147 -7.18 13.34 -2.51
C ARG A 147 -6.85 14.73 -3.01
N LEU A 148 -6.14 15.51 -2.19
CA LEU A 148 -5.61 16.82 -2.54
C LEU A 148 -4.10 16.81 -2.29
N VAL A 149 -3.34 17.23 -3.29
CA VAL A 149 -1.91 17.55 -3.17
C VAL A 149 -1.72 19.02 -3.44
N LEU A 150 -1.04 19.70 -2.54
CA LEU A 150 -0.66 21.09 -2.65
C LEU A 150 0.87 21.22 -2.68
N THR A 151 1.38 22.03 -3.58
CA THR A 151 2.77 22.50 -3.60
C THR A 151 2.76 24.03 -3.48
N PRO A 152 2.52 24.57 -2.27
CA PRO A 152 2.32 26.01 -2.07
C PRO A 152 3.61 26.81 -2.32
N LYS A 153 4.75 26.14 -2.31
CA LYS A 153 6.07 26.66 -2.58
C LYS A 153 6.97 25.51 -3.05
N ASP A 154 7.92 25.80 -3.92
CA ASP A 154 8.95 24.87 -4.31
C ASP A 154 9.64 24.26 -3.08
N GLY A 155 9.78 22.95 -3.07
CA GLY A 155 10.34 22.20 -1.95
C GLY A 155 9.36 21.86 -0.82
N LEU A 156 8.11 22.36 -0.82
CA LEU A 156 7.08 22.00 0.16
C LEU A 156 5.90 21.32 -0.52
N ARG A 157 5.60 20.11 -0.11
CA ARG A 157 4.48 19.30 -0.61
C ARG A 157 3.58 18.86 0.53
N LEU A 158 2.29 19.10 0.40
CA LEU A 158 1.27 18.70 1.36
C LEU A 158 0.26 17.78 0.69
N LYS A 159 -0.16 16.71 1.36
CA LYS A 159 -1.21 15.81 0.87
C LYS A 159 -2.32 15.71 1.92
N PHE A 160 -3.56 15.65 1.45
CA PHE A 160 -4.76 15.43 2.26
C PHE A 160 -5.59 14.33 1.61
N ILE A 161 -5.99 13.35 2.40
CA ILE A 161 -6.73 12.18 1.95
C ILE A 161 -7.93 11.96 2.86
N TYR A 162 -9.07 11.65 2.22
CA TYR A 162 -10.30 11.20 2.87
C TYR A 162 -10.95 10.14 1.99
N GLY A 163 -11.24 8.95 2.53
CA GLY A 163 -11.89 7.91 1.73
C GLY A 163 -12.11 6.62 2.50
N LYS A 164 -12.71 5.66 1.81
CA LYS A 164 -12.86 4.28 2.26
C LYS A 164 -12.03 3.37 1.36
N GLN A 165 -11.48 2.29 1.90
CA GLN A 165 -10.76 1.31 1.08
C GLN A 165 -11.75 0.42 0.33
N ARG A 166 -11.44 0.14 -0.94
CA ARG A 166 -12.09 -0.93 -1.69
C ARG A 166 -11.87 -2.26 -0.99
N PHE A 167 -12.92 -3.07 -0.86
CA PHE A 167 -12.85 -4.36 -0.18
C PHE A 167 -13.37 -5.50 -1.02
N ASP A 168 -14.52 -5.33 -1.66
CA ASP A 168 -15.27 -6.41 -2.29
C ASP A 168 -15.74 -5.95 -3.68
N PHE A 169 -16.14 -6.89 -4.51
CA PHE A 169 -16.71 -6.62 -5.82
C PHE A 169 -17.84 -7.62 -6.12
N ARG A 170 -19.07 -7.12 -6.22
CA ARG A 170 -20.25 -7.90 -6.62
C ARG A 170 -21.09 -7.07 -7.55
N ASP A 171 -20.91 -7.28 -8.86
CA ASP A 171 -21.51 -6.45 -9.90
C ASP A 171 -21.24 -4.94 -9.76
N GLY A 172 -20.17 -4.61 -9.03
CA GLY A 172 -19.70 -3.27 -8.74
C GLY A 172 -18.83 -3.24 -7.49
N LEU A 173 -18.19 -2.10 -7.28
CA LEU A 173 -17.26 -1.87 -6.18
C LEU A 173 -17.98 -1.76 -4.84
N ILE A 174 -17.50 -2.48 -3.83
CA ILE A 174 -17.96 -2.40 -2.45
C ILE A 174 -16.78 -1.95 -1.58
N ASN A 175 -17.01 -0.89 -0.80
CA ASN A 175 -16.02 -0.35 0.12
C ASN A 175 -16.13 -0.98 1.52
N GLY A 176 -15.00 -1.10 2.20
CA GLY A 176 -14.94 -1.49 3.61
C GLY A 176 -15.61 -0.47 4.54
N PRO A 177 -15.90 -0.86 5.80
CA PRO A 177 -16.66 -0.02 6.73
C PRO A 177 -15.87 1.19 7.23
N GLY A 178 -14.54 1.07 7.31
CA GLY A 178 -13.69 2.08 7.91
C GLY A 178 -13.43 3.29 7.02
N VAL A 179 -13.42 4.48 7.62
CA VAL A 179 -13.05 5.73 6.94
C VAL A 179 -11.59 6.06 7.27
N VAL A 180 -10.79 6.30 6.25
CA VAL A 180 -9.39 6.71 6.35
C VAL A 180 -9.29 8.21 6.10
N ARG A 181 -8.61 8.92 6.99
CA ARG A 181 -8.28 10.35 6.90
C ARG A 181 -6.79 10.50 7.09
N ALA A 182 -6.12 11.21 6.20
CA ALA A 182 -4.67 11.28 6.26
C ALA A 182 -4.14 12.64 5.79
N VAL A 183 -3.03 13.04 6.41
CA VAL A 183 -2.25 14.23 6.03
C VAL A 183 -0.79 13.84 5.98
N ASP A 184 -0.09 14.33 4.96
CA ASP A 184 1.34 14.15 4.76
C ASP A 184 1.99 15.47 4.37
N ALA A 185 3.17 15.74 4.90
CA ALA A 185 3.98 16.90 4.57
C ALA A 185 5.41 16.46 4.27
N GLU A 186 5.96 16.96 3.16
CA GLU A 186 7.35 16.78 2.76
C GLU A 186 8.02 18.13 2.52
N ALA A 187 9.24 18.29 3.04
CA ALA A 187 10.04 19.51 2.96
C ALA A 187 11.45 19.21 2.44
N ASP A 188 11.82 19.74 1.28
CA ASP A 188 13.18 19.73 0.76
C ASP A 188 13.96 20.90 1.37
N LEU A 189 14.87 20.60 2.29
CA LEU A 189 15.64 21.61 2.99
C LEU A 189 16.57 22.40 2.07
N ASN A 190 17.07 21.80 0.99
CA ASN A 190 17.95 22.49 0.06
C ASN A 190 17.21 23.54 -0.77
N THR A 191 15.91 23.37 -0.98
CA THR A 191 15.08 24.34 -1.69
C THR A 191 14.48 25.39 -0.74
N LEU A 192 14.10 24.97 0.47
CA LEU A 192 13.39 25.83 1.41
C LEU A 192 14.30 26.73 2.26
N VAL A 193 15.52 26.26 2.58
CA VAL A 193 16.43 26.92 3.51
C VAL A 193 17.67 27.45 2.75
N PRO A 194 17.85 28.76 2.57
CA PRO A 194 18.95 29.33 1.82
C PRO A 194 20.34 28.84 2.23
N ALA A 195 20.56 28.65 3.55
CA ALA A 195 21.83 28.13 4.09
C ALA A 195 22.15 26.69 3.66
N TRP A 196 21.17 25.95 3.12
CA TRP A 196 21.31 24.58 2.63
C TRP A 196 21.34 24.48 1.10
N ALA A 197 21.04 25.56 0.35
CA ALA A 197 20.89 25.53 -1.11
C ALA A 197 22.09 24.92 -1.82
N ASP A 198 23.30 25.35 -1.45
CA ASP A 198 24.56 24.90 -2.07
C ASP A 198 25.22 23.69 -1.37
N LYS A 199 24.57 23.12 -0.36
CA LYS A 199 25.13 21.95 0.32
C LYS A 199 25.12 20.72 -0.60
N PRO A 200 26.21 19.95 -0.63
CA PRO A 200 26.33 18.75 -1.47
C PRO A 200 25.42 17.61 -1.01
N THR A 201 24.94 17.66 0.24
CA THR A 201 23.97 16.73 0.77
C THR A 201 22.56 17.28 0.56
N LYS A 202 21.72 16.54 -0.15
CA LYS A 202 20.29 16.86 -0.30
C LYS A 202 19.53 16.16 0.81
N VAL A 203 18.68 16.91 1.53
CA VAL A 203 17.93 16.40 2.68
C VAL A 203 16.46 16.73 2.52
N THR A 204 15.62 15.69 2.61
CA THR A 204 14.17 15.81 2.66
C THR A 204 13.66 15.32 4.00
N LEU A 205 12.81 16.10 4.65
CA LEU A 205 12.09 15.72 5.85
C LEU A 205 10.64 15.43 5.51
N GLY A 206 10.02 14.51 6.22
CA GLY A 206 8.59 14.22 6.07
C GLY A 206 7.94 13.94 7.42
N ALA A 207 6.65 14.28 7.49
CA ALA A 207 5.79 13.97 8.63
C ALA A 207 4.40 13.57 8.11
N SER A 208 3.82 12.53 8.69
CA SER A 208 2.52 12.02 8.30
C SER A 208 1.64 11.78 9.53
N PHE A 209 0.34 11.94 9.33
CA PHE A 209 -0.67 11.53 10.28
C PHE A 209 -1.81 10.84 9.53
N VAL A 210 -2.22 9.67 10.01
CA VAL A 210 -3.32 8.88 9.46
C VAL A 210 -4.28 8.52 10.58
N SER A 211 -5.57 8.72 10.36
CA SER A 211 -6.62 8.33 11.29
C SER A 211 -7.61 7.42 10.59
N LYS A 212 -7.98 6.31 11.22
CA LYS A 212 -9.13 5.52 10.83
C LYS A 212 -10.31 5.80 11.77
N PHE A 213 -11.50 5.79 11.20
CA PHE A 213 -12.75 5.73 11.95
C PHE A 213 -13.48 4.44 11.59
N GLN A 214 -13.81 3.64 12.58
CA GLN A 214 -14.66 2.47 12.45
C GLN A 214 -15.66 2.51 13.61
N PRO A 215 -16.97 2.30 13.37
CA PRO A 215 -17.95 2.25 14.44
C PRO A 215 -17.50 1.30 15.56
N GLY A 216 -17.61 1.76 16.79
CA GLY A 216 -17.22 0.99 17.95
C GLY A 216 -18.20 -0.18 18.20
N THR A 217 -17.65 -1.33 18.48
CA THR A 217 -18.36 -2.47 19.04
C THR A 217 -17.85 -2.69 20.44
N SER A 218 -18.61 -3.36 21.27
CA SER A 218 -18.16 -3.86 22.57
C SER A 218 -18.33 -5.36 22.60
N PHE A 219 -17.45 -6.05 23.30
CA PHE A 219 -17.62 -7.47 23.57
C PHE A 219 -17.31 -7.77 25.03
N ASN A 220 -17.92 -8.83 25.55
CA ASN A 220 -17.74 -9.25 26.92
C ASN A 220 -16.63 -10.31 26.99
N VAL A 221 -15.69 -10.10 27.90
CA VAL A 221 -14.72 -11.12 28.30
C VAL A 221 -14.90 -11.32 29.81
N ASP A 222 -15.49 -12.45 30.20
CA ASP A 222 -15.92 -12.72 31.55
C ASP A 222 -16.83 -11.60 32.11
N SER A 223 -16.37 -10.90 33.14
CA SER A 223 -17.08 -9.74 33.73
C SER A 223 -16.71 -8.39 33.16
N LEU A 224 -15.82 -8.34 32.15
CA LEU A 224 -15.33 -7.11 31.56
C LEU A 224 -16.06 -6.81 30.24
N VAL A 225 -16.51 -5.56 30.10
CA VAL A 225 -16.98 -5.02 28.81
C VAL A 225 -15.85 -4.26 28.16
N LEU A 226 -15.34 -4.76 27.03
CA LEU A 226 -14.28 -4.14 26.26
C LEU A 226 -14.90 -3.28 25.16
N ALA A 227 -14.82 -1.96 25.30
CA ALA A 227 -15.28 -1.00 24.29
C ALA A 227 -14.19 -0.73 23.26
N MET A 228 -14.44 -1.06 22.00
CA MET A 228 -13.47 -0.84 20.92
C MET A 228 -13.33 0.65 20.60
N PRO A 229 -12.10 1.19 20.50
CA PRO A 229 -11.89 2.57 20.10
C PRO A 229 -12.40 2.80 18.66
N GLN A 230 -13.15 3.90 18.45
CA GLN A 230 -13.72 4.23 17.15
C GLN A 230 -12.72 4.97 16.26
N ASN A 231 -11.93 5.87 16.86
CA ASN A 231 -10.92 6.64 16.15
C ASN A 231 -9.54 6.20 16.61
N ILE A 232 -8.70 5.84 15.66
CA ILE A 232 -7.33 5.39 15.91
C ILE A 232 -6.41 6.20 15.03
N GLY A 233 -5.37 6.79 15.64
CA GLY A 233 -4.34 7.58 14.97
C GLY A 233 -3.02 6.81 14.84
N SER A 234 -2.35 7.04 13.72
CA SER A 234 -0.97 6.62 13.47
C SER A 234 -0.21 7.79 12.87
N TRP A 235 1.07 7.93 13.20
CA TRP A 235 1.92 9.01 12.70
C TRP A 235 3.27 8.47 12.29
N SER A 236 3.97 9.19 11.40
CA SER A 236 5.37 8.91 11.11
C SER A 236 6.18 10.18 10.89
N TYR A 237 7.49 10.06 11.17
CA TYR A 237 8.50 11.05 10.82
C TYR A 237 9.59 10.37 10.01
N ARG A 238 10.06 11.05 8.96
CA ARG A 238 11.07 10.49 8.07
C ARG A 238 12.12 11.53 7.69
N VAL A 239 13.32 11.02 7.44
CA VAL A 239 14.43 11.79 6.88
C VAL A 239 15.06 11.00 5.74
N ASN A 240 15.30 11.68 4.62
CA ASN A 240 16.03 11.14 3.49
C ASN A 240 17.22 12.04 3.21
N ALA A 241 18.40 11.47 3.03
CA ALA A 241 19.62 12.18 2.71
C ALA A 241 20.34 11.53 1.53
N VAL A 242 20.72 12.34 0.55
CA VAL A 242 21.45 11.89 -0.64
C VAL A 242 22.74 12.71 -0.77
N ARG A 243 23.88 12.04 -0.90
CA ARG A 243 25.16 12.70 -1.12
C ARG A 243 26.09 11.85 -1.97
N LYS A 244 26.44 12.32 -3.16
CA LYS A 244 27.27 11.59 -4.12
C LYS A 244 26.73 10.19 -4.36
N GLY A 245 27.44 9.12 -4.00
CA GLY A 245 26.94 7.75 -4.14
C GLY A 245 26.17 7.22 -2.94
N TRP A 246 25.98 8.00 -1.89
CA TRP A 246 25.27 7.60 -0.66
C TRP A 246 23.82 8.01 -0.69
N ILE A 247 22.94 7.12 -0.27
CA ILE A 247 21.52 7.34 -0.02
C ILE A 247 21.22 6.78 1.35
N ALA A 248 20.71 7.60 2.25
CA ALA A 248 20.29 7.19 3.59
C ALA A 248 18.83 7.59 3.79
N SER A 249 18.02 6.70 4.35
CA SER A 249 16.67 7.01 4.79
C SER A 249 16.40 6.40 6.15
N ALA A 250 15.60 7.08 6.96
CA ALA A 250 15.06 6.55 8.20
C ALA A 250 13.63 7.05 8.38
N GLU A 251 12.75 6.15 8.81
CA GLU A 251 11.36 6.45 9.15
C GLU A 251 11.01 5.78 10.47
N TYR A 252 10.43 6.55 11.39
CA TYR A 252 9.83 6.06 12.62
C TYR A 252 8.34 6.31 12.58
N ALA A 253 7.54 5.32 12.93
CA ALA A 253 6.09 5.38 12.99
C ALA A 253 5.58 4.91 14.34
N GLY A 254 4.50 5.55 14.80
CA GLY A 254 3.78 5.16 16.00
C GLY A 254 2.29 5.05 15.72
N LYS A 255 1.61 4.23 16.50
CA LYS A 255 0.16 4.02 16.44
C LYS A 255 -0.39 3.94 17.87
N ILE A 256 -1.51 4.63 18.14
CA ILE A 256 -2.23 4.45 19.40
C ILE A 256 -2.87 3.05 19.45
N ASN A 257 -3.32 2.63 20.63
CA ASN A 257 -3.91 1.31 20.83
C ASN A 257 -5.01 1.02 19.79
N ASP A 258 -4.90 -0.13 19.16
CA ASP A 258 -5.81 -0.61 18.12
C ASP A 258 -6.07 -2.10 18.30
N PRO A 259 -6.98 -2.47 19.21
CA PRO A 259 -7.38 -3.86 19.37
C PRO A 259 -7.94 -4.39 18.05
N SER A 260 -7.38 -5.48 17.56
CA SER A 260 -7.73 -6.07 16.27
C SER A 260 -7.52 -7.58 16.27
N ALA A 261 -8.10 -8.25 15.28
CA ALA A 261 -7.93 -9.70 15.13
C ALA A 261 -6.45 -10.12 14.98
N ASP A 262 -5.60 -9.26 14.39
CA ASP A 262 -4.18 -9.56 14.22
C ASP A 262 -3.40 -9.59 15.53
N ASN A 263 -3.77 -8.76 16.51
CA ASN A 263 -3.07 -8.67 17.80
C ASN A 263 -3.86 -9.30 18.96
N GLY A 264 -4.87 -10.14 18.65
CA GLY A 264 -5.70 -10.79 19.65
C GLY A 264 -6.53 -9.81 20.49
N TYR A 265 -6.92 -8.66 19.90
CA TYR A 265 -7.67 -7.58 20.53
C TYR A 265 -6.97 -6.95 21.74
N THR A 266 -5.65 -6.92 21.70
CA THR A 266 -4.81 -6.33 22.75
C THR A 266 -4.80 -4.80 22.67
N TYR A 267 -5.00 -4.14 23.82
CA TYR A 267 -5.00 -2.66 23.96
C TYR A 267 -3.57 -2.16 24.16
N ARG A 268 -2.77 -2.17 23.08
CA ARG A 268 -1.39 -1.68 23.09
C ARG A 268 -1.17 -0.67 21.97
N ASN A 269 -0.29 0.27 22.23
CA ASN A 269 0.29 1.10 21.18
C ASN A 269 1.16 0.25 20.26
N GLY A 270 1.37 0.72 19.05
CA GLY A 270 2.28 0.10 18.10
C GLY A 270 3.38 1.08 17.69
N GLU A 271 4.52 0.54 17.30
CA GLU A 271 5.65 1.30 16.77
C GLU A 271 6.38 0.54 15.67
N ALA A 272 6.98 1.27 14.75
CA ALA A 272 7.86 0.71 13.72
C ALA A 272 9.00 1.67 13.43
N PHE A 273 10.16 1.10 13.15
CA PHE A 273 11.33 1.81 12.66
C PHE A 273 11.86 1.10 11.41
N LEU A 274 12.19 1.87 10.39
CA LEU A 274 12.82 1.38 9.17
C LEU A 274 13.94 2.32 8.79
N ALA A 275 15.15 1.79 8.61
CA ALA A 275 16.29 2.54 8.12
C ALA A 275 16.94 1.81 6.95
N THR A 276 17.38 2.57 5.95
CA THR A 276 18.16 2.05 4.82
C THR A 276 19.38 2.92 4.59
N LEU A 277 20.50 2.28 4.26
CA LEU A 277 21.75 2.94 3.86
C LEU A 277 22.27 2.28 2.58
N GLY A 278 22.22 3.03 1.49
CA GLY A 278 22.72 2.61 0.19
C GLY A 278 24.02 3.32 -0.18
N TYR A 279 24.94 2.59 -0.78
CA TYR A 279 26.11 3.16 -1.45
C TYR A 279 26.23 2.61 -2.86
N SER A 280 26.42 3.49 -3.82
CA SER A 280 26.51 3.13 -5.23
C SER A 280 27.66 3.87 -5.91
N LYS A 281 28.52 3.11 -6.58
CA LYS A 281 29.50 3.62 -7.55
C LYS A 281 29.61 2.66 -8.72
N LYS A 282 30.29 3.06 -9.79
CA LYS A 282 30.48 2.20 -10.97
C LYS A 282 30.99 0.81 -10.57
N GLY A 283 30.19 -0.21 -10.83
CA GLY A 283 30.51 -1.62 -10.57
C GLY A 283 30.31 -2.10 -9.14
N LEU A 284 29.89 -1.25 -8.18
CA LEU A 284 29.61 -1.63 -6.80
C LEU A 284 28.32 -0.99 -6.31
N GLY A 285 27.43 -1.78 -5.76
CA GLY A 285 26.27 -1.36 -4.98
C GLY A 285 26.25 -2.10 -3.64
N VAL A 286 25.94 -1.38 -2.58
CA VAL A 286 25.74 -1.93 -1.23
C VAL A 286 24.43 -1.34 -0.69
N LEU A 287 23.57 -2.19 -0.12
CA LEU A 287 22.35 -1.78 0.56
C LEU A 287 22.29 -2.46 1.92
N LEU A 288 22.14 -1.67 2.97
CA LEU A 288 21.89 -2.12 4.32
C LEU A 288 20.49 -1.69 4.73
N THR A 289 19.73 -2.58 5.35
CA THR A 289 18.39 -2.29 5.87
C THR A 289 18.27 -2.79 7.29
N ALA A 290 17.68 -1.98 8.15
CA ALA A 290 17.33 -2.35 9.52
C ALA A 290 15.86 -2.00 9.78
N LYS A 291 15.13 -2.91 10.44
CA LYS A 291 13.72 -2.76 10.74
C LYS A 291 13.41 -3.26 12.15
N MET A 292 12.55 -2.56 12.84
CA MET A 292 11.91 -2.99 14.07
C MET A 292 10.41 -2.72 13.95
N VAL A 293 9.59 -3.65 14.38
CA VAL A 293 8.12 -3.56 14.36
C VAL A 293 7.57 -4.15 15.65
N ASP A 294 6.69 -3.42 16.29
CA ASP A 294 5.89 -3.92 17.41
C ASP A 294 4.43 -3.46 17.24
N ASN A 295 3.50 -4.41 17.21
CA ASN A 295 2.04 -4.18 17.17
C ASN A 295 1.56 -3.17 16.11
N MET A 296 2.12 -3.19 14.91
CA MET A 296 1.86 -2.22 13.84
C MET A 296 0.83 -2.66 12.80
N SER A 297 -0.02 -3.66 13.09
CA SER A 297 -1.19 -3.91 12.25
C SER A 297 -2.15 -2.72 12.32
N PHE A 298 -2.43 -2.11 11.17
CA PHE A 298 -3.33 -0.97 11.04
C PHE A 298 -4.26 -1.20 9.85
N ARG A 299 -5.54 -1.49 10.15
CA ARG A 299 -6.57 -1.87 9.15
C ARG A 299 -7.78 -0.98 9.28
N SER A 300 -8.48 -0.74 8.17
CA SER A 300 -9.74 0.00 8.20
C SER A 300 -10.91 -0.84 8.74
N ASP A 301 -10.76 -2.16 8.78
CA ASP A 301 -11.62 -3.08 9.53
C ASP A 301 -10.78 -3.93 10.48
N ARG A 302 -11.05 -3.83 11.79
CA ARG A 302 -10.28 -4.50 12.85
C ARG A 302 -10.45 -6.01 12.91
N ASP A 303 -11.54 -6.53 12.35
CA ASP A 303 -11.88 -7.94 12.44
C ASP A 303 -11.30 -8.77 11.29
N LEU A 304 -10.71 -8.10 10.29
CA LEU A 304 -10.05 -8.72 9.16
C LEU A 304 -8.57 -9.00 9.43
N ARG A 305 -8.03 -9.94 8.65
CA ARG A 305 -6.64 -10.41 8.75
C ARG A 305 -5.97 -10.50 7.37
N LEU A 306 -4.71 -10.87 7.35
CA LEU A 306 -3.90 -11.11 6.15
C LEU A 306 -3.85 -9.87 5.23
N PHE A 307 -4.35 -10.00 3.99
CA PHE A 307 -4.30 -8.93 2.97
C PHE A 307 -5.55 -8.07 2.92
N ASP A 308 -6.49 -8.27 3.85
CA ASP A 308 -7.76 -7.59 3.83
C ASP A 308 -7.68 -6.24 4.55
N LEU A 309 -7.95 -5.18 3.80
CA LEU A 309 -8.03 -3.77 4.22
C LEU A 309 -6.86 -3.25 5.08
N PRO A 310 -5.57 -3.61 4.84
CA PRO A 310 -4.48 -2.94 5.51
C PRO A 310 -4.42 -1.47 5.06
N ILE A 311 -4.28 -0.56 6.01
CA ILE A 311 -4.03 0.86 5.74
C ILE A 311 -2.53 1.07 5.52
N ASN A 312 -1.70 0.41 6.33
CA ASN A 312 -0.26 0.48 6.27
C ASN A 312 0.38 -0.75 5.60
N TYR A 313 1.65 -0.64 5.32
CA TYR A 313 2.47 -1.71 4.78
C TYR A 313 3.81 -1.76 5.50
N ILE A 314 4.17 -2.92 6.01
CA ILE A 314 5.48 -3.15 6.64
C ILE A 314 6.30 -4.03 5.70
N PRO A 315 7.36 -3.48 5.07
CA PRO A 315 8.14 -4.25 4.10
C PRO A 315 8.91 -5.39 4.78
N ALA A 316 8.96 -6.54 4.10
CA ALA A 316 9.90 -7.59 4.46
C ALA A 316 11.33 -7.12 4.09
N VAL A 317 12.32 -7.40 4.96
CA VAL A 317 13.74 -7.10 4.67
C VAL A 317 14.46 -8.26 4.01
N THR A 318 13.83 -9.41 3.87
CA THR A 318 14.40 -10.57 3.18
C THR A 318 14.21 -10.44 1.68
N GLN A 319 15.21 -10.88 0.91
CA GLN A 319 15.07 -10.96 -0.54
C GLN A 319 13.99 -11.99 -0.92
N GLN A 320 13.07 -11.59 -1.78
CA GLN A 320 12.09 -12.52 -2.33
C GLN A 320 12.69 -13.27 -3.51
N HIS A 321 12.68 -14.60 -3.44
CA HIS A 321 13.18 -15.49 -4.47
C HIS A 321 12.02 -16.05 -5.31
N THR A 322 11.91 -15.65 -6.56
CA THR A 322 10.83 -16.10 -7.46
C THR A 322 11.08 -17.50 -8.05
N TYR A 323 12.34 -17.97 -8.06
CA TYR A 323 12.74 -19.23 -8.72
C TYR A 323 13.21 -20.33 -7.77
N ASN A 324 13.26 -20.08 -6.47
CA ASN A 324 13.64 -21.09 -5.48
C ASN A 324 12.37 -21.74 -4.92
N LEU A 325 12.17 -23.02 -5.20
CA LEU A 325 10.99 -23.77 -4.77
C LEU A 325 10.79 -23.71 -3.24
N ALA A 326 11.88 -23.87 -2.46
CA ALA A 326 11.79 -23.80 -0.99
C ALA A 326 11.35 -22.41 -0.50
N ALA A 327 11.88 -21.34 -1.08
CA ALA A 327 11.47 -19.96 -0.74
C ALA A 327 10.06 -19.63 -1.24
N THR A 328 9.58 -20.29 -2.30
CA THR A 328 8.22 -20.15 -2.81
C THR A 328 7.21 -20.88 -1.92
N LEU A 329 7.58 -22.07 -1.39
CA LEU A 329 6.73 -22.84 -0.47
C LEU A 329 6.70 -22.21 0.95
N TYR A 330 7.79 -21.58 1.37
CA TYR A 330 7.93 -20.97 2.69
C TYR A 330 8.40 -19.52 2.59
N PRO A 331 7.59 -18.63 1.97
CA PRO A 331 7.96 -17.24 1.85
C PRO A 331 8.00 -16.60 3.25
N TYR A 332 9.06 -15.85 3.50
CA TYR A 332 9.14 -15.08 4.73
C TYR A 332 8.18 -13.88 4.65
N ALA A 333 7.32 -13.75 5.66
CA ALA A 333 6.46 -12.59 5.85
C ALA A 333 6.83 -11.86 7.15
N THR A 334 6.79 -10.53 7.14
CA THR A 334 6.99 -9.73 8.34
C THR A 334 5.98 -10.08 9.41
N VAL A 335 6.47 -10.32 10.64
CA VAL A 335 5.63 -10.50 11.82
C VAL A 335 5.24 -9.12 12.36
N ILE A 336 4.11 -8.60 11.89
CA ILE A 336 3.63 -7.24 12.21
C ILE A 336 3.31 -7.02 13.70
N THR A 337 3.19 -8.10 14.47
CA THR A 337 2.99 -8.08 15.92
C THR A 337 4.29 -8.01 16.70
N GLY A 338 5.43 -8.29 16.10
CA GLY A 338 6.73 -8.10 16.76
C GLY A 338 7.90 -8.75 16.05
N GLU A 339 8.80 -7.92 15.50
CA GLU A 339 9.97 -8.37 14.76
C GLU A 339 11.08 -7.32 14.79
N THR A 340 12.31 -7.78 14.96
CA THR A 340 13.53 -7.01 14.64
C THR A 340 14.26 -7.73 13.51
N SER A 341 14.60 -7.03 12.46
CA SER A 341 15.24 -7.63 11.29
C SER A 341 16.25 -6.71 10.64
N ALA A 342 17.25 -7.31 10.01
CA ALA A 342 18.28 -6.59 9.25
C ALA A 342 18.65 -7.36 7.99
N SER A 343 19.05 -6.63 6.95
CA SER A 343 19.61 -7.21 5.74
C SER A 343 20.82 -6.43 5.23
N ALA A 344 21.69 -7.14 4.52
CA ALA A 344 22.82 -6.57 3.79
C ALA A 344 22.85 -7.19 2.39
N GLU A 345 22.89 -6.34 1.38
CA GLU A 345 22.98 -6.76 -0.02
C GLU A 345 24.18 -6.10 -0.68
N VAL A 346 24.94 -6.88 -1.43
CA VAL A 346 26.11 -6.41 -2.17
C VAL A 346 26.00 -6.85 -3.63
N PHE A 347 26.15 -5.91 -4.53
CA PHE A 347 26.21 -6.13 -5.98
C PHE A 347 27.58 -5.68 -6.48
N TYR A 348 28.31 -6.56 -7.14
CA TYR A 348 29.60 -6.24 -7.70
C TYR A 348 29.72 -6.71 -9.15
N THR A 349 30.18 -5.82 -10.02
CA THR A 349 30.45 -6.14 -11.41
C THR A 349 31.95 -6.15 -11.65
N ILE A 350 32.53 -7.33 -11.88
CA ILE A 350 33.91 -7.50 -12.30
C ILE A 350 34.02 -6.99 -13.73
N PRO A 351 34.94 -6.04 -14.02
CA PRO A 351 35.05 -5.45 -15.35
C PRO A 351 35.37 -6.49 -16.42
N LYS A 352 34.76 -6.31 -17.59
CA LYS A 352 35.12 -7.08 -18.80
C LYS A 352 36.57 -6.89 -19.16
N GLY A 353 37.22 -7.93 -19.71
CA GLY A 353 38.63 -7.95 -20.05
C GLY A 353 39.57 -8.26 -18.88
N SER A 354 39.05 -8.35 -17.62
CA SER A 354 39.84 -8.83 -16.46
C SER A 354 39.84 -10.36 -16.41
N LYS A 355 40.78 -10.93 -15.63
CA LYS A 355 40.93 -12.40 -15.50
C LYS A 355 39.64 -13.11 -15.05
N LEU A 356 38.86 -12.48 -14.16
CA LEU A 356 37.61 -13.04 -13.63
C LEU A 356 36.35 -12.50 -14.35
N GLY A 357 36.47 -11.39 -15.09
CA GLY A 357 35.35 -10.77 -15.78
C GLY A 357 35.10 -11.30 -17.20
N GLY A 358 36.11 -11.95 -17.79
CA GLY A 358 36.03 -12.51 -19.14
C GLY A 358 35.66 -11.44 -20.20
N LYS A 359 35.10 -11.90 -21.35
CA LYS A 359 34.75 -11.05 -22.48
C LYS A 359 33.58 -10.07 -22.14
N TYR A 360 32.66 -10.45 -21.28
CA TYR A 360 31.41 -9.70 -21.03
C TYR A 360 31.33 -9.03 -19.66
N GLY A 361 32.26 -9.34 -18.74
CA GLY A 361 32.19 -8.99 -17.34
C GLY A 361 31.38 -10.03 -16.55
N THR A 362 31.59 -10.11 -15.24
CA THR A 362 30.89 -11.02 -14.35
C THR A 362 30.14 -10.21 -13.31
N LYS A 363 28.84 -10.44 -13.16
CA LYS A 363 28.03 -9.82 -12.10
C LYS A 363 27.92 -10.80 -10.92
N LEU A 364 28.24 -10.32 -9.75
CA LEU A 364 28.12 -11.03 -8.49
C LEU A 364 27.08 -10.31 -7.62
N SER A 365 26.24 -11.08 -6.93
CA SER A 365 25.37 -10.55 -5.89
C SER A 365 25.42 -11.47 -4.68
N ALA A 366 25.39 -10.88 -3.49
CA ALA A 366 25.27 -11.58 -2.23
C ALA A 366 24.27 -10.86 -1.36
N SER A 367 23.38 -11.60 -0.71
CA SER A 367 22.43 -11.07 0.25
C SER A 367 22.48 -11.89 1.54
N PHE A 368 22.35 -11.19 2.66
CA PHE A 368 22.20 -11.78 3.97
C PHE A 368 21.04 -11.08 4.68
N SER A 369 20.17 -11.82 5.32
CA SER A 369 19.09 -11.27 6.14
C SER A 369 18.87 -12.13 7.38
N ALA A 370 18.51 -11.45 8.48
CA ALA A 370 18.17 -12.07 9.75
C ALA A 370 16.92 -11.40 10.31
N ALA A 371 16.04 -12.19 10.90
CA ALA A 371 14.85 -11.71 11.58
C ALA A 371 14.70 -12.45 12.92
N ASN A 372 14.38 -11.70 13.96
CA ASN A 372 14.21 -12.20 15.32
C ASN A 372 12.88 -11.68 15.87
N SER A 373 12.25 -12.45 16.77
CA SER A 373 11.13 -11.97 17.56
C SER A 373 11.59 -10.95 18.60
N LEU A 374 10.71 -10.02 18.97
CA LEU A 374 10.97 -9.15 20.10
C LEU A 374 10.86 -9.94 21.41
N ASP A 375 11.64 -9.54 22.41
CA ASP A 375 11.50 -10.07 23.76
C ASP A 375 10.18 -9.62 24.39
N THR A 376 9.56 -10.48 25.18
CA THR A 376 8.19 -10.26 25.69
C THR A 376 8.07 -10.60 27.16
N THR A 377 7.36 -9.75 27.89
CA THR A 377 6.88 -10.05 29.24
C THR A 377 5.38 -10.30 29.18
N ARG A 378 4.95 -11.47 29.63
CA ARG A 378 3.53 -11.85 29.61
C ARG A 378 2.88 -11.50 30.94
N TYR A 379 1.71 -10.86 30.89
CA TYR A 379 0.91 -10.64 32.08
C TYR A 379 0.33 -11.96 32.64
N ALA A 380 0.07 -11.98 33.95
CA ALA A 380 -0.51 -13.16 34.60
C ALA A 380 -1.86 -13.50 33.99
N GLU A 381 -2.09 -14.80 33.74
CA GLU A 381 -3.32 -15.31 33.15
C GLU A 381 -4.55 -14.98 34.00
N GLY A 382 -5.64 -14.53 33.36
CA GLY A 382 -6.89 -14.14 34.01
C GLY A 382 -6.88 -12.77 34.69
N THR A 383 -5.77 -12.00 34.60
CA THR A 383 -5.75 -10.63 35.13
C THR A 383 -6.40 -9.65 34.12
N ARG A 384 -6.82 -8.49 34.64
CA ARG A 384 -7.34 -7.40 33.80
C ARG A 384 -6.29 -6.94 32.78
N GLU A 385 -5.04 -6.88 33.20
CA GLU A 385 -3.90 -6.53 32.38
C GLU A 385 -3.72 -7.50 31.21
N GLN A 386 -3.85 -8.79 31.41
CA GLN A 386 -3.80 -9.79 30.34
C GLN A 386 -4.92 -9.58 29.33
N VAL A 387 -6.15 -9.32 29.78
CA VAL A 387 -7.30 -9.10 28.90
C VAL A 387 -7.14 -7.82 28.09
N LEU A 388 -6.67 -6.72 28.73
CA LEU A 388 -6.57 -5.40 28.09
C LEU A 388 -5.31 -5.24 27.24
N PHE A 389 -4.18 -5.78 27.69
CA PHE A 389 -2.88 -5.51 27.10
C PHE A 389 -2.19 -6.76 26.55
N GLY A 390 -2.58 -7.94 26.99
CA GLY A 390 -2.06 -9.24 26.56
C GLY A 390 -0.63 -9.50 27.04
N TYR A 391 0.32 -8.72 26.61
CA TYR A 391 1.73 -8.78 27.00
C TYR A 391 2.41 -7.45 26.69
N GLU A 392 3.52 -7.19 27.39
CA GLU A 392 4.43 -6.08 27.13
C GLU A 392 5.68 -6.61 26.43
N ARG A 393 6.22 -5.83 25.51
CA ARG A 393 7.47 -6.14 24.82
C ARG A 393 8.54 -5.12 25.17
N ASN A 394 9.76 -5.62 25.28
CA ASN A 394 10.93 -4.77 25.37
C ASN A 394 11.37 -4.41 23.95
N SER A 395 10.87 -3.29 23.45
CA SER A 395 11.05 -2.85 22.06
C SER A 395 12.51 -2.75 21.61
N TRP A 396 13.44 -2.62 22.56
CA TRP A 396 14.86 -2.41 22.32
C TRP A 396 15.76 -3.45 23.01
N GLY A 397 15.21 -4.56 23.45
CA GLY A 397 15.97 -5.66 24.02
C GLY A 397 16.80 -6.42 22.97
N PRO A 398 17.87 -7.12 23.40
CA PRO A 398 18.75 -7.83 22.50
C PRO A 398 18.06 -8.95 21.74
#